data_2cdbd0dd2eaa6fa1043dcaf73b4c070e
#
_entry.id   2cdbd0dd2eaa6fa1043dcaf73b4c070e
#
_cell.length_a   1.000
_cell.length_b   1.000
_cell.length_c   1.000
_cell.angle_alpha   90.00
_cell.angle_beta   90.00
_cell.angle_gamma   90.00
#
_symmetry.space_group_name_H-M   'P 1'
#
loop_
_entity.id
_entity.type
_entity.pdbx_description
1 polymer ?
#
loop_
_entity_poly.entity_id
_entity_poly.type
_entity_poly.pdbx_seq_one_letter_code
_entity_poly.pdbx_strand_id
1 'polypeptide(L)'
;MIERYTLPEMGEIWTDRAKYQSWLDVEIAACEANCRLDRVPKDAMRTIREQSAFEPERILEIEAEVRHDVIAFLTNVNEHVGDAGRYIHVGMTSSDVLDTGLALQLKASVALLRQELAALDDAIAKLAAEHKATVMIGRSHAIHGEPITFGFKLAGWLAETRRNHERLARLERDVAVGQVSGAMGTYANTDPEVERLTCEILGLEPDTASTQVISRDRHADYVQVLALIGASLDRFATEIRNLQRTDVLEVEESFAKGQKGSSAMPHKRNPIRSERISGLARVLRSYVVAALENVALWHERDISHSSTERMMLPDCSVTLHFMLREMTAVISGLGVYPENMVRNMNVYGGVVFSQRVLLALVDGGMSREDAYAVVQRNAHSAWNTNGGDFRANLQNDPEVSNKLNADQLAECFSTELHQANLGVVWDRLGL
;
A
#
# COMPACT_ATOMS: atom_id res chain seq x y z
N MET A 1 -4.26 -12.12 13.57
CA MET A 1 -4.45 -10.65 13.75
C MET A 1 -4.30 -10.31 15.22
N ILE A 2 -3.68 -9.16 15.54
CA ILE A 2 -3.63 -8.67 16.93
C ILE A 2 -4.42 -7.36 17.01
N GLU A 3 -5.15 -7.18 18.11
CA GLU A 3 -6.03 -6.02 18.34
C GLU A 3 -5.33 -4.68 18.13
N ARG A 4 -4.07 -4.57 18.54
CA ARG A 4 -3.26 -3.34 18.42
C ARG A 4 -3.16 -2.77 17.01
N TYR A 5 -3.21 -3.60 15.97
CA TYR A 5 -3.08 -3.22 14.55
C TYR A 5 -4.35 -3.47 13.75
N THR A 6 -5.43 -3.83 14.42
CA THR A 6 -6.73 -4.09 13.81
C THR A 6 -7.64 -2.88 14.02
N LEU A 7 -7.84 -2.11 12.94
CA LEU A 7 -8.84 -1.05 12.95
C LEU A 7 -10.23 -1.66 12.75
N PRO A 8 -11.27 -1.11 13.42
CA PRO A 8 -12.59 -1.74 13.45
C PRO A 8 -13.16 -2.07 12.07
N GLU A 9 -13.04 -1.17 11.11
CA GLU A 9 -13.65 -1.29 9.80
C GLU A 9 -13.12 -2.50 9.02
N MET A 10 -11.80 -2.73 9.04
CA MET A 10 -11.20 -3.89 8.39
C MET A 10 -11.34 -5.14 9.26
N GLY A 11 -11.26 -4.98 10.58
CA GLY A 11 -11.42 -6.08 11.52
C GLY A 11 -12.80 -6.76 11.40
N GLU A 12 -13.87 -5.98 11.18
CA GLU A 12 -15.22 -6.50 11.01
C GLU A 12 -15.35 -7.43 9.81
N ILE A 13 -14.71 -7.11 8.68
CA ILE A 13 -14.73 -7.96 7.47
C ILE A 13 -14.18 -9.37 7.74
N TRP A 14 -13.24 -9.50 8.68
CA TRP A 14 -12.52 -10.74 8.95
C TRP A 14 -12.94 -11.44 10.24
N THR A 15 -14.11 -11.07 10.81
CA THR A 15 -14.70 -11.81 11.93
C THR A 15 -15.30 -13.15 11.46
N ASP A 16 -15.43 -14.13 12.37
CA ASP A 16 -16.14 -15.36 12.05
C ASP A 16 -17.59 -15.09 11.66
N ARG A 17 -18.24 -14.11 12.29
CA ARG A 17 -19.59 -13.69 11.92
C ARG A 17 -19.67 -13.19 10.48
N ALA A 18 -18.74 -12.33 10.05
CA ALA A 18 -18.72 -11.82 8.67
C ALA A 18 -18.43 -12.95 7.67
N LYS A 19 -17.55 -13.89 7.99
CA LYS A 19 -17.27 -15.09 7.22
C LYS A 19 -18.55 -15.93 7.03
N TYR A 20 -19.25 -16.28 8.09
CA TYR A 20 -20.49 -17.06 7.98
C TYR A 20 -21.60 -16.27 7.31
N GLN A 21 -21.64 -14.95 7.45
CA GLN A 21 -22.59 -14.13 6.70
C GLN A 21 -22.30 -14.19 5.19
N SER A 22 -21.03 -14.12 4.78
CA SER A 22 -20.68 -14.26 3.36
C SER A 22 -21.06 -15.63 2.78
N TRP A 23 -20.95 -16.70 3.56
CA TRP A 23 -21.41 -18.03 3.17
C TRP A 23 -22.92 -18.08 3.04
N LEU A 24 -23.66 -17.48 3.97
CA LEU A 24 -25.12 -17.40 3.92
C LEU A 24 -25.58 -16.60 2.69
N ASP A 25 -24.92 -15.51 2.39
CA ASP A 25 -25.24 -14.68 1.21
C ASP A 25 -25.06 -15.48 -0.09
N VAL A 26 -24.00 -16.31 -0.18
CA VAL A 26 -23.77 -17.21 -1.32
C VAL A 26 -24.88 -18.26 -1.44
N GLU A 27 -25.25 -18.93 -0.34
CA GLU A 27 -26.31 -19.95 -0.34
C GLU A 27 -27.68 -19.36 -0.72
N ILE A 28 -28.03 -18.20 -0.17
CA ILE A 28 -29.28 -17.51 -0.51
C ILE A 28 -29.27 -17.08 -1.98
N ALA A 29 -28.16 -16.55 -2.49
CA ALA A 29 -28.03 -16.15 -3.89
C ALA A 29 -28.16 -17.35 -4.85
N ALA A 30 -27.56 -18.50 -4.51
CA ALA A 30 -27.67 -19.71 -5.28
C ALA A 30 -29.12 -20.29 -5.28
N CYS A 31 -29.80 -20.23 -4.12
CA CYS A 31 -31.24 -20.60 -4.04
C CYS A 31 -32.10 -19.65 -4.87
N GLU A 32 -31.84 -18.33 -4.82
CA GLU A 32 -32.53 -17.31 -5.62
C GLU A 32 -32.32 -17.57 -7.14
N ALA A 33 -31.09 -17.87 -7.55
CA ALA A 33 -30.77 -18.22 -8.94
C ALA A 33 -31.57 -19.46 -9.39
N ASN A 34 -31.61 -20.51 -8.58
CA ASN A 34 -32.42 -21.69 -8.85
C ASN A 34 -33.92 -21.40 -8.86
N CYS A 35 -34.40 -20.47 -8.01
CA CYS A 35 -35.81 -20.03 -8.03
C CYS A 35 -36.14 -19.26 -9.32
N ARG A 36 -35.25 -18.44 -9.84
CA ARG A 36 -35.42 -17.76 -11.14
C ARG A 36 -35.46 -18.72 -12.31
N LEU A 37 -34.89 -19.93 -12.16
CA LEU A 37 -34.90 -21.01 -13.14
C LEU A 37 -36.01 -22.04 -12.88
N ASP A 38 -37.00 -21.73 -12.04
CA ASP A 38 -38.13 -22.57 -11.66
C ASP A 38 -37.74 -23.93 -11.03
N ARG A 39 -36.53 -24.04 -10.43
CA ARG A 39 -36.02 -25.24 -9.75
C ARG A 39 -36.30 -25.23 -8.25
N VAL A 40 -36.46 -24.08 -7.67
CA VAL A 40 -36.84 -23.85 -6.28
C VAL A 40 -38.20 -23.18 -6.25
N PRO A 41 -39.19 -23.73 -5.52
CA PRO A 41 -40.52 -23.11 -5.41
C PRO A 41 -40.44 -21.74 -4.74
N LYS A 42 -41.25 -20.79 -5.22
CA LYS A 42 -41.25 -19.40 -4.70
C LYS A 42 -41.53 -19.31 -3.19
N ASP A 43 -42.41 -20.21 -2.69
CA ASP A 43 -42.71 -20.26 -1.27
C ASP A 43 -41.53 -20.74 -0.44
N ALA A 44 -40.79 -21.74 -0.92
CA ALA A 44 -39.57 -22.20 -0.29
C ALA A 44 -38.49 -21.13 -0.32
N MET A 45 -38.34 -20.43 -1.45
CA MET A 45 -37.38 -19.31 -1.53
C MET A 45 -37.72 -18.17 -0.56
N ARG A 46 -39.01 -17.86 -0.41
CA ARG A 46 -39.45 -16.87 0.59
C ARG A 46 -39.07 -17.30 2.01
N THR A 47 -39.34 -18.56 2.37
CA THR A 47 -38.94 -19.09 3.68
C THR A 47 -37.43 -19.04 3.91
N ILE A 48 -36.64 -19.46 2.89
CA ILE A 48 -35.17 -19.39 2.97
C ILE A 48 -34.74 -17.96 3.23
N ARG A 49 -35.26 -16.97 2.48
CA ARG A 49 -34.86 -15.56 2.62
C ARG A 49 -35.23 -14.95 3.98
N GLU A 50 -36.41 -15.32 4.51
CA GLU A 50 -36.94 -14.73 5.74
C GLU A 50 -36.43 -15.40 7.01
N GLN A 51 -36.10 -16.70 6.94
CA GLN A 51 -35.77 -17.50 8.14
C GLN A 51 -34.32 -17.94 8.22
N SER A 52 -33.53 -17.80 7.14
CA SER A 52 -32.11 -18.17 7.21
C SER A 52 -31.37 -17.31 8.25
N ALA A 53 -30.77 -18.00 9.19
CA ALA A 53 -29.95 -17.42 10.27
C ALA A 53 -28.87 -18.41 10.65
N PHE A 54 -27.90 -17.93 11.43
CA PHE A 54 -26.83 -18.77 11.97
C PHE A 54 -26.33 -18.21 13.31
N GLU A 55 -25.84 -19.10 14.17
CA GLU A 55 -25.14 -18.76 15.40
C GLU A 55 -23.72 -19.34 15.35
N PRO A 56 -22.66 -18.51 15.37
CA PRO A 56 -21.28 -18.99 15.31
C PRO A 56 -20.93 -20.04 16.37
N GLU A 57 -21.43 -19.87 17.58
CA GLU A 57 -21.20 -20.79 18.70
C GLU A 57 -21.83 -22.17 18.43
N ARG A 58 -23.04 -22.16 17.87
CA ARG A 58 -23.76 -23.40 17.49
C ARG A 58 -23.07 -24.13 16.34
N ILE A 59 -22.55 -23.40 15.36
CA ILE A 59 -21.77 -23.96 14.27
C ILE A 59 -20.53 -24.67 14.82
N LEU A 60 -19.79 -24.05 15.77
CA LEU A 60 -18.60 -24.67 16.38
C LEU A 60 -18.95 -25.94 17.17
N GLU A 61 -20.10 -25.97 17.88
CA GLU A 61 -20.58 -27.18 18.56
C GLU A 61 -20.81 -28.33 17.56
N ILE A 62 -21.51 -28.05 16.48
CA ILE A 62 -21.81 -29.05 15.44
C ILE A 62 -20.50 -29.49 14.75
N GLU A 63 -19.59 -28.55 14.45
CA GLU A 63 -18.30 -28.85 13.82
C GLU A 63 -17.44 -29.78 14.68
N ALA A 64 -17.49 -29.62 16.00
CA ALA A 64 -16.75 -30.50 16.92
C ALA A 64 -17.15 -31.99 16.79
N GLU A 65 -18.40 -32.25 16.36
CA GLU A 65 -18.91 -33.59 16.11
C GLU A 65 -18.66 -34.05 14.68
N VAL A 66 -19.07 -33.24 13.67
CA VAL A 66 -19.05 -33.64 12.26
C VAL A 66 -17.69 -33.46 11.58
N ARG A 67 -16.79 -32.70 12.19
CA ARG A 67 -15.42 -32.41 11.69
C ARG A 67 -15.39 -31.78 10.31
N HIS A 68 -16.40 -30.97 9.98
CA HIS A 68 -16.49 -30.28 8.70
C HIS A 68 -17.26 -28.96 8.85
N ASP A 69 -16.57 -27.85 8.57
CA ASP A 69 -17.06 -26.49 8.81
C ASP A 69 -18.32 -26.13 7.99
N VAL A 70 -18.32 -26.39 6.68
CA VAL A 70 -19.47 -26.07 5.81
C VAL A 70 -20.67 -26.94 6.16
N ILE A 71 -20.49 -28.24 6.45
CA ILE A 71 -21.59 -29.11 6.89
C ILE A 71 -22.18 -28.61 8.20
N ALA A 72 -21.34 -28.19 9.16
CA ALA A 72 -21.78 -27.63 10.43
C ALA A 72 -22.58 -26.34 10.22
N PHE A 73 -22.10 -25.45 9.37
CA PHE A 73 -22.81 -24.22 9.00
C PHE A 73 -24.17 -24.52 8.38
N LEU A 74 -24.24 -25.39 7.35
CA LEU A 74 -25.49 -25.77 6.69
C LEU A 74 -26.46 -26.43 7.65
N THR A 75 -25.98 -27.26 8.57
CA THR A 75 -26.82 -27.90 9.60
C THR A 75 -27.47 -26.86 10.48
N ASN A 76 -26.70 -25.87 10.94
CA ASN A 76 -27.26 -24.80 11.76
C ASN A 76 -28.25 -23.92 10.98
N VAL A 77 -27.96 -23.56 9.73
CA VAL A 77 -28.93 -22.82 8.90
C VAL A 77 -30.23 -23.61 8.74
N ASN A 78 -30.16 -24.95 8.54
CA ASN A 78 -31.33 -25.79 8.41
C ASN A 78 -32.15 -25.91 9.71
N GLU A 79 -31.54 -25.74 10.91
CA GLU A 79 -32.28 -25.65 12.16
C GLU A 79 -33.29 -24.48 12.16
N HIS A 80 -33.01 -23.41 11.39
CA HIS A 80 -33.90 -22.24 11.27
C HIS A 80 -34.89 -22.37 10.11
N VAL A 81 -34.46 -22.88 8.98
CA VAL A 81 -35.23 -22.88 7.73
C VAL A 81 -36.21 -24.06 7.64
N GLY A 82 -35.94 -25.14 8.36
CA GLY A 82 -36.78 -26.35 8.37
C GLY A 82 -36.87 -27.07 6.99
N ASP A 83 -38.05 -27.49 6.59
CA ASP A 83 -38.28 -28.29 5.36
C ASP A 83 -37.77 -27.61 4.07
N ALA A 84 -37.73 -26.29 4.03
CA ALA A 84 -37.22 -25.56 2.87
C ALA A 84 -35.69 -25.69 2.72
N GLY A 85 -34.99 -26.11 3.77
CA GLY A 85 -33.53 -26.32 3.77
C GLY A 85 -33.07 -27.37 2.76
N ARG A 86 -33.92 -28.27 2.31
CA ARG A 86 -33.63 -29.25 1.23
C ARG A 86 -33.25 -28.62 -0.11
N TYR A 87 -33.49 -27.32 -0.28
CA TYR A 87 -33.14 -26.56 -1.48
C TYR A 87 -31.83 -25.78 -1.34
N ILE A 88 -31.26 -25.73 -0.14
CA ILE A 88 -29.96 -25.09 0.14
C ILE A 88 -28.85 -26.05 -0.30
N HIS A 89 -27.76 -25.51 -0.86
CA HIS A 89 -26.56 -26.26 -1.28
C HIS A 89 -26.77 -27.31 -2.38
N VAL A 90 -27.83 -27.19 -3.17
CA VAL A 90 -28.15 -28.19 -4.18
C VAL A 90 -27.18 -28.11 -5.37
N GLY A 91 -26.48 -29.22 -5.64
CA GLY A 91 -25.50 -29.33 -6.73
C GLY A 91 -24.18 -28.66 -6.49
N MET A 92 -24.02 -28.00 -5.35
CA MET A 92 -22.81 -27.26 -4.94
C MET A 92 -21.81 -28.16 -4.19
N THR A 93 -20.62 -27.65 -4.05
CA THR A 93 -19.58 -28.18 -3.15
C THR A 93 -19.16 -27.11 -2.12
N SER A 94 -18.52 -27.54 -1.04
CA SER A 94 -18.06 -26.60 0.00
C SER A 94 -17.26 -25.44 -0.57
N SER A 95 -16.42 -25.67 -1.57
CA SER A 95 -15.57 -24.62 -2.15
C SER A 95 -16.35 -23.58 -2.95
N ASP A 96 -17.52 -23.93 -3.51
CA ASP A 96 -18.41 -22.93 -4.13
C ASP A 96 -18.81 -21.86 -3.11
N VAL A 97 -19.06 -22.27 -1.87
CA VAL A 97 -19.42 -21.36 -0.77
C VAL A 97 -18.19 -20.67 -0.19
N LEU A 98 -17.12 -21.44 0.06
CA LEU A 98 -15.90 -20.92 0.70
C LEU A 98 -15.21 -19.87 -0.18
N ASP A 99 -14.98 -20.16 -1.44
CA ASP A 99 -14.22 -19.29 -2.33
C ASP A 99 -15.06 -18.08 -2.77
N THR A 100 -16.33 -18.26 -3.06
CA THR A 100 -17.23 -17.15 -3.41
C THR A 100 -17.47 -16.23 -2.21
N GLY A 101 -17.62 -16.80 -1.00
CA GLY A 101 -17.69 -16.02 0.24
C GLY A 101 -16.40 -15.26 0.53
N LEU A 102 -15.24 -15.89 0.31
CA LEU A 102 -13.94 -15.24 0.41
C LEU A 102 -13.79 -14.09 -0.59
N ALA A 103 -14.26 -14.25 -1.83
CA ALA A 103 -14.24 -13.19 -2.83
C ALA A 103 -15.01 -11.94 -2.37
N LEU A 104 -16.14 -12.11 -1.66
CA LEU A 104 -16.88 -10.99 -1.06
C LEU A 104 -16.04 -10.26 0.00
N GLN A 105 -15.34 -11.00 0.88
CA GLN A 105 -14.48 -10.42 1.91
C GLN A 105 -13.26 -9.71 1.29
N LEU A 106 -12.62 -10.29 0.28
CA LEU A 106 -11.49 -9.69 -0.43
C LEU A 106 -11.91 -8.41 -1.16
N LYS A 107 -13.04 -8.43 -1.87
CA LYS A 107 -13.61 -7.26 -2.53
C LYS A 107 -13.87 -6.12 -1.54
N ALA A 108 -14.51 -6.41 -0.42
CA ALA A 108 -14.76 -5.42 0.64
C ALA A 108 -13.44 -4.87 1.23
N SER A 109 -12.45 -5.73 1.43
CA SER A 109 -11.13 -5.32 1.91
C SER A 109 -10.42 -4.38 0.93
N VAL A 110 -10.43 -4.71 -0.38
CA VAL A 110 -9.82 -3.84 -1.41
C VAL A 110 -10.54 -2.49 -1.48
N ALA A 111 -11.86 -2.45 -1.34
CA ALA A 111 -12.61 -1.19 -1.32
C ALA A 111 -12.15 -0.27 -0.18
N LEU A 112 -11.97 -0.79 1.04
CA LEU A 112 -11.43 -0.03 2.16
C LEU A 112 -9.98 0.41 1.92
N LEU A 113 -9.13 -0.47 1.41
CA LEU A 113 -7.73 -0.12 1.09
C LEU A 113 -7.64 1.00 0.05
N ARG A 114 -8.53 1.02 -0.93
CA ARG A 114 -8.61 2.11 -1.92
C ARG A 114 -9.01 3.44 -1.29
N GLN A 115 -9.94 3.43 -0.32
CA GLN A 115 -10.32 4.65 0.41
C GLN A 115 -9.14 5.21 1.22
N GLU A 116 -8.42 4.37 1.96
CA GLU A 116 -7.26 4.80 2.74
C GLU A 116 -6.10 5.28 1.85
N LEU A 117 -5.90 4.62 0.71
CA LEU A 117 -4.88 5.04 -0.24
C LEU A 117 -5.24 6.40 -0.87
N ALA A 118 -6.52 6.68 -1.13
CA ALA A 118 -6.98 7.99 -1.61
C ALA A 118 -6.71 9.10 -0.58
N ALA A 119 -6.97 8.83 0.69
CA ALA A 119 -6.66 9.76 1.77
C ALA A 119 -5.14 10.05 1.88
N LEU A 120 -4.31 9.04 1.63
CA LEU A 120 -2.85 9.21 1.57
C LEU A 120 -2.43 10.03 0.35
N ASP A 121 -3.01 9.78 -0.84
CA ASP A 121 -2.76 10.56 -2.07
C ASP A 121 -3.04 12.05 -1.83
N ASP A 122 -4.21 12.36 -1.27
CA ASP A 122 -4.62 13.73 -0.95
C ASP A 122 -3.66 14.40 0.04
N ALA A 123 -3.22 13.68 1.08
CA ALA A 123 -2.29 14.20 2.07
C ALA A 123 -0.92 14.51 1.45
N ILE A 124 -0.39 13.60 0.62
CA ILE A 124 0.89 13.81 -0.09
C ILE A 124 0.76 14.95 -1.11
N ALA A 125 -0.32 15.00 -1.89
CA ALA A 125 -0.56 16.05 -2.87
C ALA A 125 -0.60 17.43 -2.24
N LYS A 126 -1.32 17.57 -1.12
CA LYS A 126 -1.41 18.80 -0.35
C LYS A 126 -0.04 19.27 0.14
N LEU A 127 0.71 18.38 0.79
CA LEU A 127 2.03 18.70 1.33
C LEU A 127 3.04 19.00 0.20
N ALA A 128 2.98 18.28 -0.92
CA ALA A 128 3.80 18.55 -2.10
C ALA A 128 3.52 19.93 -2.69
N ALA A 129 2.25 20.33 -2.79
CA ALA A 129 1.84 21.63 -3.28
C ALA A 129 2.30 22.77 -2.36
N GLU A 130 2.20 22.61 -1.05
CA GLU A 130 2.64 23.57 -0.04
C GLU A 130 4.16 23.82 -0.12
N HIS A 131 4.94 22.78 -0.40
CA HIS A 131 6.39 22.83 -0.41
C HIS A 131 7.03 22.81 -1.79
N LYS A 132 6.31 23.22 -2.85
CA LYS A 132 6.84 23.31 -4.23
C LYS A 132 8.14 24.09 -4.33
N ALA A 133 8.27 25.18 -3.58
CA ALA A 133 9.41 26.08 -3.58
C ALA A 133 10.35 25.92 -2.36
N THR A 134 10.06 25.01 -1.45
CA THR A 134 10.90 24.79 -0.26
C THR A 134 12.18 24.06 -0.64
N VAL A 135 13.27 24.79 -0.75
CA VAL A 135 14.58 24.28 -1.18
C VAL A 135 15.19 23.38 -0.10
N MET A 136 15.72 22.25 -0.52
CA MET A 136 16.50 21.32 0.30
C MET A 136 17.62 20.71 -0.52
N ILE A 137 18.55 20.04 0.13
CA ILE A 137 19.59 19.29 -0.57
C ILE A 137 19.07 17.91 -1.00
N GLY A 138 19.23 17.57 -2.27
CA GLY A 138 19.11 16.22 -2.77
C GLY A 138 20.29 15.36 -2.35
N ARG A 139 20.03 14.13 -1.89
CA ARG A 139 21.08 13.20 -1.44
C ARG A 139 21.03 11.93 -2.28
N SER A 140 22.20 11.51 -2.76
CA SER A 140 22.44 10.17 -3.28
C SER A 140 23.59 9.53 -2.49
N HIS A 141 23.53 8.22 -2.23
CA HIS A 141 24.50 7.53 -1.37
C HIS A 141 24.66 8.19 0.03
N ALA A 142 23.61 8.85 0.52
CA ALA A 142 23.58 9.68 1.73
C ALA A 142 24.50 10.94 1.67
N ILE A 143 25.11 11.23 0.53
CA ILE A 143 25.98 12.39 0.30
C ILE A 143 25.18 13.52 -0.38
N HIS A 144 25.51 14.76 -0.09
CA HIS A 144 24.91 15.92 -0.72
C HIS A 144 25.21 15.94 -2.23
N GLY A 145 24.17 15.98 -3.04
CA GLY A 145 24.23 16.17 -4.48
C GLY A 145 23.93 17.61 -4.88
N GLU A 146 22.80 17.83 -5.52
CA GLU A 146 22.35 19.14 -5.98
C GLU A 146 21.07 19.59 -5.24
N PRO A 147 20.77 20.90 -5.22
CA PRO A 147 19.51 21.41 -4.69
C PRO A 147 18.29 20.79 -5.39
N ILE A 148 17.28 20.45 -4.59
CA ILE A 148 15.94 20.08 -5.01
C ILE A 148 14.92 20.85 -4.19
N THR A 149 13.61 20.59 -4.38
CA THR A 149 12.61 21.07 -3.42
C THR A 149 12.01 19.90 -2.63
N PHE A 150 11.50 20.18 -1.43
CA PHE A 150 10.81 19.17 -0.63
C PHE A 150 9.53 18.71 -1.34
N GLY A 151 8.79 19.63 -1.96
CA GLY A 151 7.65 19.26 -2.81
C GLY A 151 8.02 18.32 -3.95
N PHE A 152 9.17 18.52 -4.62
CA PHE A 152 9.64 17.61 -5.66
C PHE A 152 9.94 16.20 -5.14
N LYS A 153 10.52 16.08 -3.94
CA LYS A 153 10.69 14.78 -3.26
C LYS A 153 9.33 14.08 -3.06
N LEU A 154 8.32 14.81 -2.57
CA LEU A 154 6.96 14.31 -2.36
C LEU A 154 6.23 14.00 -3.67
N ALA A 155 6.51 14.71 -4.76
CA ALA A 155 5.98 14.43 -6.08
C ALA A 155 6.32 13.00 -6.55
N GLY A 156 7.51 12.52 -6.24
CA GLY A 156 7.90 11.13 -6.50
C GLY A 156 7.07 10.11 -5.71
N TRP A 157 6.71 10.44 -4.44
CA TRP A 157 5.84 9.59 -3.62
C TRP A 157 4.41 9.59 -4.14
N LEU A 158 3.89 10.76 -4.53
CA LEU A 158 2.57 10.89 -5.13
C LEU A 158 2.42 10.06 -6.40
N ALA A 159 3.39 10.14 -7.30
CA ALA A 159 3.41 9.35 -8.52
C ALA A 159 3.41 7.83 -8.24
N GLU A 160 4.11 7.39 -7.18
CA GLU A 160 4.12 5.99 -6.76
C GLU A 160 2.77 5.58 -6.13
N THR A 161 2.17 6.43 -5.30
CA THR A 161 0.85 6.20 -4.69
C THR A 161 -0.22 6.05 -5.78
N ARG A 162 -0.18 6.86 -6.84
CA ARG A 162 -1.11 6.76 -7.98
C ARG A 162 -0.96 5.45 -8.76
N ARG A 163 0.25 4.95 -8.95
CA ARG A 163 0.44 3.60 -9.52
C ARG A 163 -0.11 2.50 -8.61
N ASN A 164 -0.10 2.71 -7.29
CA ASN A 164 -0.72 1.78 -6.34
C ASN A 164 -2.25 1.81 -6.42
N HIS A 165 -2.87 2.97 -6.72
CA HIS A 165 -4.32 3.04 -7.04
C HIS A 165 -4.69 2.16 -8.23
N GLU A 166 -3.91 2.22 -9.31
CA GLU A 166 -4.12 1.38 -10.49
C GLU A 166 -4.00 -0.10 -10.16
N ARG A 167 -3.02 -0.48 -9.32
CA ARG A 167 -2.86 -1.87 -8.85
C ARG A 167 -4.07 -2.35 -8.06
N LEU A 168 -4.57 -1.55 -7.09
CA LEU A 168 -5.75 -1.91 -6.32
C LEU A 168 -7.01 -1.95 -7.19
N ALA A 169 -7.17 -1.04 -8.16
CA ALA A 169 -8.31 -1.04 -9.07
C ALA A 169 -8.33 -2.29 -9.99
N ARG A 170 -7.15 -2.76 -10.43
CA ARG A 170 -7.04 -4.04 -11.13
C ARG A 170 -7.35 -5.19 -10.20
N LEU A 171 -6.73 -5.21 -9.02
CA LEU A 171 -6.88 -6.26 -8.02
C LEU A 171 -8.33 -6.46 -7.60
N GLU A 172 -9.11 -5.37 -7.46
CA GLU A 172 -10.53 -5.42 -7.11
C GLU A 172 -11.32 -6.27 -8.11
N ARG A 173 -11.04 -6.14 -9.40
CA ARG A 173 -11.65 -6.97 -10.45
C ARG A 173 -11.16 -8.42 -10.40
N ASP A 174 -9.87 -8.60 -10.17
CA ASP A 174 -9.24 -9.91 -10.21
C ASP A 174 -9.67 -10.81 -9.04
N VAL A 175 -10.03 -10.25 -7.88
CA VAL A 175 -10.54 -10.99 -6.71
C VAL A 175 -12.07 -11.05 -6.64
N ALA A 176 -12.78 -10.24 -7.41
CA ALA A 176 -14.24 -10.18 -7.40
C ALA A 176 -14.85 -11.26 -8.32
N VAL A 177 -14.41 -12.49 -8.16
CA VAL A 177 -14.90 -13.64 -8.93
C VAL A 177 -15.50 -14.70 -8.01
N GLY A 178 -16.59 -15.32 -8.44
CA GLY A 178 -17.25 -16.41 -7.73
C GLY A 178 -17.30 -17.68 -8.57
N GLN A 179 -17.57 -18.80 -7.92
CA GLN A 179 -17.87 -20.07 -8.57
C GLN A 179 -19.09 -20.73 -7.95
N VAL A 180 -19.93 -21.34 -8.78
CA VAL A 180 -20.99 -22.31 -8.43
C VAL A 180 -20.97 -23.40 -9.46
N SER A 181 -19.87 -24.13 -9.54
CA SER A 181 -19.54 -25.05 -10.61
C SER A 181 -19.54 -26.55 -10.17
N GLY A 182 -19.76 -26.78 -8.86
CA GLY A 182 -19.84 -28.13 -8.28
C GLY A 182 -18.48 -28.74 -7.97
N ALA A 183 -18.48 -30.00 -7.57
CA ALA A 183 -17.37 -30.71 -6.95
C ALA A 183 -16.03 -30.69 -7.73
N MET A 184 -16.06 -30.55 -9.06
CA MET A 184 -14.86 -30.55 -9.93
C MET A 184 -14.87 -29.41 -10.95
N GLY A 185 -15.76 -28.43 -10.82
CA GLY A 185 -15.84 -27.31 -11.74
C GLY A 185 -16.51 -27.64 -13.09
N THR A 186 -17.14 -28.78 -13.21
CA THR A 186 -17.66 -29.30 -14.49
C THR A 186 -19.16 -29.08 -14.69
N TYR A 187 -19.82 -28.44 -13.74
CA TYR A 187 -21.28 -28.23 -13.72
C TYR A 187 -22.12 -29.54 -13.84
N ALA A 188 -21.55 -30.67 -13.41
CA ALA A 188 -22.21 -31.98 -13.56
C ALA A 188 -23.57 -32.07 -12.84
N ASN A 189 -23.73 -31.35 -11.74
CA ASN A 189 -24.94 -31.37 -10.91
C ASN A 189 -25.55 -29.96 -10.70
N THR A 190 -25.06 -28.93 -11.38
CA THR A 190 -25.59 -27.57 -11.38
C THR A 190 -25.59 -27.04 -12.81
N ASP A 191 -26.34 -25.98 -13.07
CA ASP A 191 -26.36 -25.31 -14.36
C ASP A 191 -25.44 -24.13 -14.38
N PRO A 192 -24.63 -23.89 -15.42
CA PRO A 192 -23.83 -22.67 -15.55
C PRO A 192 -24.62 -21.37 -15.37
N GLU A 193 -25.91 -21.37 -15.69
CA GLU A 193 -26.79 -20.22 -15.50
C GLU A 193 -27.06 -19.95 -14.02
N VAL A 194 -27.00 -20.95 -13.13
CA VAL A 194 -27.08 -20.77 -11.68
C VAL A 194 -25.85 -19.97 -11.20
N GLU A 195 -24.65 -20.31 -11.66
CA GLU A 195 -23.43 -19.58 -11.34
C GLU A 195 -23.52 -18.13 -11.81
N ARG A 196 -23.87 -17.91 -13.07
CA ARG A 196 -24.00 -16.59 -13.64
C ARG A 196 -24.96 -15.70 -12.83
N LEU A 197 -26.14 -16.22 -12.50
CA LEU A 197 -27.14 -15.49 -11.73
C LEU A 197 -26.71 -15.27 -10.28
N THR A 198 -26.06 -16.26 -9.66
CA THR A 198 -25.52 -16.14 -8.30
C THR A 198 -24.47 -15.03 -8.24
N CYS A 199 -23.50 -15.03 -9.17
CA CYS A 199 -22.48 -13.99 -9.25
C CYS A 199 -23.11 -12.61 -9.53
N GLU A 200 -24.10 -12.52 -10.43
CA GLU A 200 -24.83 -11.27 -10.68
C GLU A 200 -25.49 -10.72 -9.41
N ILE A 201 -26.16 -11.56 -8.62
CA ILE A 201 -26.81 -11.17 -7.36
C ILE A 201 -25.78 -10.65 -6.34
N LEU A 202 -24.61 -11.29 -6.27
CA LEU A 202 -23.53 -10.95 -5.34
C LEU A 202 -22.63 -9.81 -5.85
N GLY A 203 -22.82 -9.36 -7.09
CA GLY A 203 -21.97 -8.34 -7.72
C GLY A 203 -20.54 -8.86 -7.95
N LEU A 204 -20.40 -10.14 -8.30
CA LEU A 204 -19.19 -10.82 -8.71
C LEU A 204 -19.27 -11.20 -10.19
N GLU A 205 -18.15 -11.56 -10.80
CA GLU A 205 -18.09 -12.20 -12.10
C GLU A 205 -17.88 -13.72 -11.91
N PRO A 206 -18.45 -14.58 -12.76
CA PRO A 206 -18.12 -16.01 -12.76
C PRO A 206 -16.64 -16.22 -13.05
N ASP A 207 -15.97 -17.15 -12.35
CA ASP A 207 -14.61 -17.53 -12.72
C ASP A 207 -14.60 -18.19 -14.10
N THR A 208 -13.60 -17.86 -14.90
CA THR A 208 -13.52 -18.32 -16.30
C THR A 208 -13.38 -19.82 -16.40
N ALA A 209 -12.68 -20.46 -15.49
CA ALA A 209 -12.44 -21.89 -15.44
C ALA A 209 -11.95 -22.31 -14.06
N SER A 210 -12.86 -22.58 -13.16
CA SER A 210 -12.55 -23.17 -11.85
C SER A 210 -12.31 -24.68 -11.96
N THR A 211 -11.66 -25.22 -10.93
CA THR A 211 -11.64 -26.66 -10.65
C THR A 211 -12.64 -26.96 -9.51
N GLN A 212 -12.23 -27.66 -8.45
CA GLN A 212 -12.99 -27.63 -7.20
C GLN A 212 -12.90 -26.27 -6.51
N VAL A 213 -11.88 -25.47 -6.85
CA VAL A 213 -11.58 -24.14 -6.28
C VAL A 213 -11.29 -23.13 -7.36
N ILE A 214 -11.43 -21.87 -7.03
CA ILE A 214 -10.87 -20.74 -7.81
C ILE A 214 -9.34 -20.83 -7.78
N SER A 215 -8.66 -20.48 -8.88
CA SER A 215 -7.20 -20.55 -8.95
C SER A 215 -6.52 -19.63 -7.94
N ARG A 216 -5.52 -20.13 -7.21
CA ARG A 216 -4.84 -19.43 -6.10
C ARG A 216 -3.87 -18.37 -6.55
N ASP A 217 -3.55 -18.26 -7.85
CA ASP A 217 -2.78 -17.15 -8.39
C ASP A 217 -3.45 -15.78 -8.12
N ARG A 218 -4.79 -15.72 -8.09
CA ARG A 218 -5.56 -14.52 -7.71
C ARG A 218 -5.29 -14.10 -6.27
N HIS A 219 -5.25 -15.05 -5.34
CA HIS A 219 -4.95 -14.80 -3.92
C HIS A 219 -3.47 -14.48 -3.72
N ALA A 220 -2.59 -15.11 -4.50
CA ALA A 220 -1.16 -14.77 -4.49
C ALA A 220 -0.91 -13.34 -5.00
N ASP A 221 -1.59 -12.92 -6.10
CA ASP A 221 -1.52 -11.53 -6.59
C ASP A 221 -2.05 -10.54 -5.55
N TYR A 222 -3.14 -10.89 -4.84
CA TYR A 222 -3.66 -10.08 -3.73
C TYR A 222 -2.56 -9.80 -2.69
N VAL A 223 -1.93 -10.84 -2.16
CA VAL A 223 -0.88 -10.70 -1.15
C VAL A 223 0.33 -9.93 -1.69
N GLN A 224 0.74 -10.19 -2.95
CA GLN A 224 1.86 -9.48 -3.59
C GLN A 224 1.58 -7.99 -3.76
N VAL A 225 0.39 -7.60 -4.21
CA VAL A 225 0.01 -6.19 -4.37
C VAL A 225 0.01 -5.49 -3.01
N LEU A 226 -0.55 -6.12 -1.97
CA LEU A 226 -0.53 -5.55 -0.62
C LEU A 226 0.90 -5.40 -0.09
N ALA A 227 1.76 -6.39 -0.31
CA ALA A 227 3.17 -6.33 0.10
C ALA A 227 3.95 -5.24 -0.67
N LEU A 228 3.65 -5.04 -1.95
CA LEU A 228 4.27 -3.98 -2.75
C LEU A 228 3.86 -2.59 -2.28
N ILE A 229 2.57 -2.38 -1.95
CA ILE A 229 2.11 -1.13 -1.34
C ILE A 229 2.78 -0.92 0.01
N GLY A 230 2.86 -1.96 0.85
CA GLY A 230 3.61 -1.92 2.11
C GLY A 230 5.08 -1.54 1.93
N ALA A 231 5.72 -1.99 0.84
CA ALA A 231 7.10 -1.61 0.51
C ALA A 231 7.22 -0.12 0.10
N SER A 232 6.22 0.44 -0.58
CA SER A 232 6.14 1.89 -0.85
C SER A 232 6.07 2.69 0.46
N LEU A 233 5.22 2.27 1.39
CA LEU A 233 5.09 2.93 2.70
C LEU A 233 6.37 2.83 3.52
N ASP A 234 7.09 1.69 3.48
CA ASP A 234 8.39 1.49 4.11
C ASP A 234 9.44 2.45 3.54
N ARG A 235 9.46 2.66 2.22
CA ARG A 235 10.33 3.64 1.56
C ARG A 235 10.07 5.06 2.06
N PHE A 236 8.79 5.47 2.16
CA PHE A 236 8.42 6.81 2.67
C PHE A 236 8.81 6.95 4.15
N ALA A 237 8.50 5.95 4.96
CA ALA A 237 8.85 5.90 6.37
C ALA A 237 10.37 5.95 6.60
N THR A 238 11.14 5.25 5.78
CA THR A 238 12.60 5.23 5.85
C THR A 238 13.18 6.62 5.55
N GLU A 239 12.66 7.32 4.54
CA GLU A 239 13.11 8.68 4.23
C GLU A 239 12.74 9.66 5.35
N ILE A 240 11.52 9.61 5.90
CA ILE A 240 11.10 10.45 7.03
C ILE A 240 12.05 10.24 8.22
N ARG A 241 12.36 8.99 8.56
CA ARG A 241 13.30 8.65 9.65
C ARG A 241 14.69 9.20 9.39
N ASN A 242 15.19 9.16 8.15
CA ASN A 242 16.47 9.75 7.79
C ASN A 242 16.46 11.26 7.91
N LEU A 243 15.39 11.94 7.48
CA LEU A 243 15.27 13.40 7.57
C LEU A 243 15.02 13.89 9.01
N GLN A 244 14.50 13.04 9.90
CA GLN A 244 14.27 13.37 11.32
C GLN A 244 15.50 13.15 12.22
N ARG A 245 16.58 12.56 11.71
CA ARG A 245 17.79 12.36 12.54
C ARG A 245 18.27 13.69 13.12
N THR A 246 18.80 13.65 14.35
CA THR A 246 19.23 14.83 15.11
C THR A 246 20.21 15.74 14.34
N ASP A 247 21.10 15.14 13.56
CA ASP A 247 22.10 15.83 12.75
C ASP A 247 21.54 16.38 11.42
N VAL A 248 20.36 15.95 11.00
CA VAL A 248 19.65 16.41 9.79
C VAL A 248 18.50 17.34 10.16
N LEU A 249 17.51 16.83 10.87
CA LEU A 249 16.32 17.50 11.40
C LEU A 249 15.65 18.44 10.38
N GLU A 250 15.36 17.91 9.19
CA GLU A 250 14.66 18.63 8.12
C GLU A 250 13.15 18.44 8.19
N VAL A 251 12.70 17.31 8.79
CA VAL A 251 11.31 17.05 9.13
C VAL A 251 11.20 16.36 10.49
N GLU A 252 10.00 16.33 11.07
CA GLU A 252 9.72 15.63 12.32
C GLU A 252 8.27 15.12 12.33
N GLU A 253 8.04 13.87 12.79
CA GLU A 253 6.69 13.38 13.06
C GLU A 253 5.99 14.27 14.09
N SER A 254 4.67 14.45 13.92
CA SER A 254 3.86 15.18 14.88
C SER A 254 3.95 14.54 16.26
N PHE A 255 4.15 15.37 17.28
CA PHE A 255 4.22 14.96 18.67
C PHE A 255 2.98 15.45 19.41
N ALA A 256 2.10 14.55 19.79
CA ALA A 256 0.82 14.90 20.42
C ALA A 256 1.04 15.49 21.81
N LYS A 257 0.17 16.44 22.22
CA LYS A 257 0.20 17.00 23.59
C LYS A 257 0.03 15.89 24.62
N GLY A 258 1.00 15.76 25.52
CA GLY A 258 1.03 14.71 26.55
C GLY A 258 1.70 13.40 26.12
N GLN A 259 2.08 13.24 24.84
CA GLN A 259 2.86 12.09 24.40
C GLN A 259 4.21 12.03 25.13
N LYS A 260 4.68 10.82 25.44
CA LYS A 260 6.01 10.56 25.99
C LYS A 260 6.91 9.98 24.91
N GLY A 261 8.01 10.66 24.61
CA GLY A 261 8.94 10.21 23.54
C GLY A 261 9.95 9.15 24.01
N SER A 262 10.24 9.15 25.31
CA SER A 262 11.20 8.24 25.94
C SER A 262 10.89 8.06 27.41
N SER A 263 11.13 6.88 27.96
CA SER A 263 11.02 6.60 29.39
C SER A 263 12.14 7.24 30.22
N ALA A 264 13.30 7.50 29.59
CA ALA A 264 14.50 8.01 30.28
C ALA A 264 14.83 9.46 29.92
N MET A 265 14.52 9.92 28.69
CA MET A 265 14.93 11.22 28.17
C MET A 265 13.71 12.02 27.71
N PRO A 266 13.20 12.99 28.52
CA PRO A 266 11.94 13.69 28.23
C PRO A 266 11.93 14.49 26.93
N HIS A 267 13.10 14.92 26.43
CA HIS A 267 13.25 15.71 25.21
C HIS A 267 13.29 14.85 23.93
N LYS A 268 13.45 13.51 24.05
CA LYS A 268 13.66 12.63 22.90
C LYS A 268 12.35 12.35 22.17
N ARG A 269 12.27 12.74 20.90
CA ARG A 269 11.14 12.52 20.02
C ARG A 269 11.52 11.51 18.94
N ASN A 270 11.03 10.28 19.11
CA ASN A 270 11.36 9.19 18.20
C ASN A 270 10.33 9.11 17.05
N PRO A 271 10.73 8.77 15.80
CA PRO A 271 9.83 8.55 14.68
C PRO A 271 9.13 7.16 14.79
N ILE A 272 8.34 6.97 15.87
CA ILE A 272 7.79 5.64 16.24
C ILE A 272 6.79 5.14 15.20
N ARG A 273 6.02 6.03 14.58
CA ARG A 273 5.04 5.63 13.56
C ARG A 273 5.74 5.12 12.31
N SER A 274 6.74 5.85 11.82
CA SER A 274 7.55 5.42 10.67
C SER A 274 8.35 4.14 10.96
N GLU A 275 8.89 3.98 12.17
CA GLU A 275 9.55 2.73 12.58
C GLU A 275 8.58 1.54 12.57
N ARG A 276 7.35 1.74 13.06
CA ARG A 276 6.29 0.73 13.05
C ARG A 276 5.89 0.34 11.65
N ILE A 277 5.70 1.30 10.74
CA ILE A 277 5.40 1.05 9.33
C ILE A 277 6.51 0.21 8.69
N SER A 278 7.78 0.57 8.90
CA SER A 278 8.92 -0.22 8.40
C SER A 278 8.94 -1.65 8.96
N GLY A 279 8.56 -1.83 10.22
CA GLY A 279 8.45 -3.16 10.84
C GLY A 279 7.32 -4.00 10.23
N LEU A 280 6.12 -3.42 10.09
CA LEU A 280 4.94 -4.10 9.55
C LEU A 280 5.09 -4.46 8.06
N ALA A 281 5.80 -3.65 7.27
CA ALA A 281 6.11 -3.97 5.88
C ALA A 281 6.90 -5.27 5.73
N ARG A 282 7.72 -5.65 6.72
CA ARG A 282 8.43 -6.94 6.73
C ARG A 282 7.47 -8.11 6.88
N VAL A 283 6.42 -7.95 7.70
CA VAL A 283 5.39 -8.96 7.89
C VAL A 283 4.63 -9.19 6.58
N LEU A 284 4.18 -8.12 5.91
CA LEU A 284 3.52 -8.24 4.60
C LEU A 284 4.37 -8.99 3.58
N ARG A 285 5.66 -8.66 3.48
CA ARG A 285 6.58 -9.35 2.55
C ARG A 285 6.79 -10.82 2.91
N SER A 286 6.72 -11.18 4.18
CA SER A 286 6.92 -12.57 4.60
C SER A 286 5.81 -13.51 4.15
N TYR A 287 4.59 -13.03 3.99
CA TYR A 287 3.45 -13.84 3.52
C TYR A 287 3.47 -14.11 2.01
N VAL A 288 4.22 -13.34 1.22
CA VAL A 288 4.29 -13.52 -0.24
C VAL A 288 4.75 -14.93 -0.62
N VAL A 289 5.70 -15.49 0.11
CA VAL A 289 6.20 -16.85 -0.17
C VAL A 289 5.09 -17.89 0.05
N ALA A 290 4.38 -17.82 1.17
CA ALA A 290 3.28 -18.74 1.46
C ALA A 290 2.15 -18.61 0.43
N ALA A 291 1.86 -17.40 -0.03
CA ALA A 291 0.85 -17.15 -1.06
C ALA A 291 1.24 -17.77 -2.42
N LEU A 292 2.51 -17.66 -2.81
CA LEU A 292 3.03 -18.27 -4.04
C LEU A 292 3.05 -19.80 -3.96
N GLU A 293 3.40 -20.38 -2.82
CA GLU A 293 3.38 -21.83 -2.60
C GLU A 293 1.96 -22.41 -2.70
N ASN A 294 0.92 -21.64 -2.36
CA ASN A 294 -0.47 -22.07 -2.48
C ASN A 294 -0.97 -22.18 -3.92
N VAL A 295 -0.26 -21.65 -4.92
CA VAL A 295 -0.65 -21.74 -6.33
C VAL A 295 -0.55 -23.19 -6.83
N ALA A 296 0.42 -23.95 -6.34
CA ALA A 296 0.70 -25.31 -6.74
C ALA A 296 -0.11 -26.34 -5.90
N LEU A 297 -1.38 -26.49 -6.19
CA LEU A 297 -2.20 -27.53 -5.57
C LEU A 297 -2.13 -28.86 -6.34
N TRP A 298 -2.42 -29.97 -5.64
CA TRP A 298 -2.51 -31.27 -6.28
C TRP A 298 -3.84 -31.43 -7.03
N HIS A 299 -3.73 -31.79 -8.30
CA HIS A 299 -4.88 -32.04 -9.17
C HIS A 299 -5.87 -30.85 -9.15
N GLU A 300 -7.16 -31.13 -9.03
CA GLU A 300 -8.23 -30.12 -8.97
C GLU A 300 -8.32 -29.42 -7.62
N ARG A 301 -7.73 -29.96 -6.56
CA ARG A 301 -7.53 -29.36 -5.23
C ARG A 301 -6.88 -30.32 -4.25
N ASP A 302 -5.99 -29.83 -3.40
CA ASP A 302 -5.78 -30.32 -2.03
C ASP A 302 -6.07 -29.20 -1.02
N ILE A 303 -6.06 -29.49 0.28
CA ILE A 303 -6.46 -28.52 1.31
C ILE A 303 -5.28 -27.72 1.91
N SER A 304 -4.07 -27.87 1.39
CA SER A 304 -2.87 -27.23 1.93
C SER A 304 -2.95 -25.71 1.97
N HIS A 305 -3.61 -25.09 0.98
CA HIS A 305 -3.83 -23.65 0.92
C HIS A 305 -4.66 -23.10 2.07
N SER A 306 -5.65 -23.85 2.56
CA SER A 306 -6.68 -23.35 3.47
C SER A 306 -6.12 -22.85 4.78
N SER A 307 -5.18 -23.58 5.40
CA SER A 307 -4.58 -23.19 6.69
C SER A 307 -3.76 -21.91 6.58
N THR A 308 -3.04 -21.71 5.49
CA THR A 308 -2.24 -20.50 5.28
C THR A 308 -3.10 -19.29 4.94
N GLU A 309 -4.13 -19.48 4.10
CA GLU A 309 -5.05 -18.41 3.69
C GLU A 309 -5.85 -17.86 4.88
N ARG A 310 -6.29 -18.71 5.81
CA ARG A 310 -6.97 -18.30 7.05
C ARG A 310 -6.15 -17.35 7.91
N MET A 311 -4.83 -17.38 7.79
CA MET A 311 -3.91 -16.48 8.50
C MET A 311 -3.50 -15.28 7.65
N MET A 312 -2.94 -15.54 6.46
CA MET A 312 -2.26 -14.51 5.69
C MET A 312 -3.21 -13.47 5.07
N LEU A 313 -4.41 -13.86 4.59
CA LEU A 313 -5.32 -12.93 3.93
C LEU A 313 -5.88 -11.89 4.90
N PRO A 314 -6.43 -12.28 6.08
CA PRO A 314 -6.82 -11.32 7.11
C PRO A 314 -5.66 -10.47 7.59
N ASP A 315 -4.51 -11.10 7.90
CA ASP A 315 -3.35 -10.39 8.45
C ASP A 315 -2.78 -9.37 7.48
N CYS A 316 -2.68 -9.70 6.17
CA CYS A 316 -2.24 -8.75 5.16
C CYS A 316 -3.20 -7.56 5.02
N SER A 317 -4.51 -7.83 4.99
CA SER A 317 -5.55 -6.80 4.84
C SER A 317 -5.54 -5.83 6.00
N VAL A 318 -5.58 -6.35 7.22
CA VAL A 318 -5.57 -5.56 8.47
C VAL A 318 -4.27 -4.77 8.61
N THR A 319 -3.13 -5.41 8.33
CA THR A 319 -1.82 -4.76 8.47
C THR A 319 -1.67 -3.61 7.49
N LEU A 320 -2.01 -3.80 6.21
CA LEU A 320 -1.90 -2.72 5.23
C LEU A 320 -2.89 -1.59 5.50
N HIS A 321 -4.12 -1.90 5.90
CA HIS A 321 -5.13 -0.89 6.28
C HIS A 321 -4.61 0.00 7.41
N PHE A 322 -4.06 -0.59 8.46
CA PHE A 322 -3.44 0.13 9.57
C PHE A 322 -2.24 0.99 9.09
N MET A 323 -1.36 0.43 8.26
CA MET A 323 -0.18 1.15 7.76
C MET A 323 -0.55 2.36 6.91
N LEU A 324 -1.58 2.27 6.05
CA LEU A 324 -2.07 3.39 5.23
C LEU A 324 -2.60 4.51 6.12
N ARG A 325 -3.44 4.20 7.12
CA ARG A 325 -3.96 5.17 8.09
C ARG A 325 -2.85 5.84 8.89
N GLU A 326 -1.87 5.08 9.36
CA GLU A 326 -0.71 5.62 10.09
C GLU A 326 0.14 6.53 9.20
N MET A 327 0.41 6.14 7.94
CA MET A 327 1.19 6.98 7.03
C MET A 327 0.45 8.27 6.67
N THR A 328 -0.85 8.21 6.43
CA THR A 328 -1.68 9.40 6.20
C THR A 328 -1.60 10.36 7.38
N ALA A 329 -1.65 9.84 8.60
CA ALA A 329 -1.52 10.67 9.80
C ALA A 329 -0.11 11.24 9.98
N VAL A 330 0.95 10.50 9.60
CA VAL A 330 2.33 11.00 9.60
C VAL A 330 2.48 12.14 8.60
N ILE A 331 2.05 11.96 7.35
CA ILE A 331 2.16 12.99 6.30
C ILE A 331 1.34 14.24 6.63
N SER A 332 0.11 14.06 7.11
CA SER A 332 -0.78 15.19 7.44
C SER A 332 -0.30 16.02 8.63
N GLY A 333 0.49 15.42 9.52
CA GLY A 333 1.00 16.07 10.71
C GLY A 333 2.51 16.35 10.70
N LEU A 334 3.17 16.17 9.55
CA LEU A 334 4.62 16.28 9.45
C LEU A 334 5.08 17.71 9.68
N GLY A 335 5.93 17.90 10.69
CA GLY A 335 6.66 19.17 10.88
C GLY A 335 7.76 19.29 9.83
N VAL A 336 7.81 20.42 9.13
CA VAL A 336 8.84 20.71 8.11
C VAL A 336 9.66 21.89 8.57
N TYR A 337 10.98 21.81 8.46
CA TYR A 337 11.94 22.83 8.93
C TYR A 337 12.78 23.40 7.78
N PRO A 338 12.26 24.37 6.99
CA PRO A 338 12.96 24.94 5.84
C PRO A 338 14.31 25.54 6.20
N GLU A 339 14.45 26.14 7.39
CA GLU A 339 15.71 26.75 7.85
C GLU A 339 16.80 25.68 8.01
N ASN A 340 16.44 24.49 8.52
CA ASN A 340 17.38 23.39 8.64
C ASN A 340 17.77 22.82 7.28
N MET A 341 16.82 22.77 6.33
CA MET A 341 17.08 22.34 4.94
C MET A 341 18.13 23.25 4.28
N VAL A 342 17.95 24.57 4.39
CA VAL A 342 18.89 25.55 3.87
C VAL A 342 20.24 25.49 4.61
N ARG A 343 20.25 25.38 5.93
CA ARG A 343 21.47 25.21 6.73
C ARG A 343 22.27 23.99 6.28
N ASN A 344 21.61 22.84 6.14
CA ASN A 344 22.26 21.59 5.75
C ASN A 344 22.83 21.66 4.33
N MET A 345 22.13 22.30 3.40
CA MET A 345 22.60 22.53 2.04
C MET A 345 23.91 23.31 2.00
N ASN A 346 24.12 24.25 2.94
CA ASN A 346 25.23 25.18 2.94
C ASN A 346 26.43 24.75 3.82
N VAL A 347 26.45 23.53 4.36
CA VAL A 347 27.49 23.05 5.31
C VAL A 347 28.93 23.29 4.82
N TYR A 348 29.18 23.20 3.50
CA TYR A 348 30.51 23.37 2.89
C TYR A 348 30.57 24.59 1.96
N GLY A 349 29.89 25.70 2.30
CA GLY A 349 29.97 26.96 1.58
C GLY A 349 29.64 26.85 0.09
N GLY A 350 28.62 26.07 -0.25
CA GLY A 350 28.10 25.98 -1.62
C GLY A 350 28.78 24.96 -2.51
N VAL A 351 29.52 23.97 -2.01
CA VAL A 351 30.08 22.84 -2.83
C VAL A 351 29.03 22.15 -3.68
N VAL A 352 27.78 22.15 -3.24
CA VAL A 352 26.64 21.57 -3.98
C VAL A 352 26.35 22.23 -5.33
N PHE A 353 26.92 23.41 -5.60
CA PHE A 353 26.85 24.13 -6.87
C PHE A 353 28.06 23.88 -7.79
N SER A 354 28.96 22.97 -7.42
CA SER A 354 30.21 22.71 -8.16
C SER A 354 29.99 22.39 -9.65
N GLN A 355 28.93 21.67 -10.01
CA GLN A 355 28.59 21.41 -11.41
C GLN A 355 28.22 22.70 -12.16
N ARG A 356 27.48 23.61 -11.52
CA ARG A 356 27.14 24.91 -12.15
C ARG A 356 28.37 25.74 -12.44
N VAL A 357 29.30 25.79 -11.49
CA VAL A 357 30.58 26.48 -11.68
C VAL A 357 31.41 25.85 -12.80
N LEU A 358 31.47 24.50 -12.84
CA LEU A 358 32.17 23.79 -13.91
C LEU A 358 31.61 24.16 -15.29
N LEU A 359 30.29 24.13 -15.45
CA LEU A 359 29.65 24.47 -16.72
C LEU A 359 29.86 25.93 -17.09
N ALA A 360 29.75 26.86 -16.15
CA ALA A 360 30.00 28.27 -16.38
C ALA A 360 31.47 28.56 -16.83
N LEU A 361 32.45 27.85 -16.25
CA LEU A 361 33.84 27.94 -16.69
C LEU A 361 34.06 27.43 -18.11
N VAL A 362 33.38 26.34 -18.49
CA VAL A 362 33.38 25.80 -19.86
C VAL A 362 32.77 26.80 -20.83
N ASP A 363 31.62 27.37 -20.49
CA ASP A 363 30.94 28.42 -21.26
C ASP A 363 31.83 29.67 -21.40
N GLY A 364 32.65 29.99 -20.38
CA GLY A 364 33.65 31.02 -20.38
C GLY A 364 34.93 30.70 -21.19
N GLY A 365 34.94 29.56 -21.90
CA GLY A 365 36.00 29.15 -22.82
C GLY A 365 37.17 28.41 -22.14
N MET A 366 36.94 27.75 -20.99
CA MET A 366 37.87 26.78 -20.39
C MET A 366 37.65 25.40 -20.97
N SER A 367 38.71 24.56 -21.07
CA SER A 367 38.49 23.16 -21.43
C SER A 367 37.72 22.46 -20.27
N ARG A 368 36.99 21.38 -20.59
CA ARG A 368 36.25 20.64 -19.56
C ARG A 368 37.17 20.04 -18.50
N GLU A 369 38.33 19.57 -18.93
CA GLU A 369 39.35 18.97 -18.07
C GLU A 369 39.96 20.01 -17.11
N ASP A 370 40.31 21.20 -17.61
CA ASP A 370 40.86 22.30 -16.80
C ASP A 370 39.78 22.83 -15.84
N ALA A 371 38.54 23.06 -16.32
CA ALA A 371 37.43 23.46 -15.48
C ALA A 371 37.18 22.45 -14.35
N TYR A 372 37.21 21.14 -14.65
CA TYR A 372 37.08 20.09 -13.64
C TYR A 372 38.18 20.18 -12.58
N ALA A 373 39.46 20.31 -13.00
CA ALA A 373 40.58 20.41 -12.10
C ALA A 373 40.50 21.67 -11.16
N VAL A 374 40.10 22.81 -11.74
CA VAL A 374 39.89 24.04 -10.99
C VAL A 374 38.79 23.87 -9.93
N VAL A 375 37.62 23.37 -10.36
CA VAL A 375 36.48 23.17 -9.44
C VAL A 375 36.80 22.15 -8.37
N GLN A 376 37.43 21.01 -8.74
CA GLN A 376 37.78 19.94 -7.81
C GLN A 376 38.74 20.42 -6.70
N ARG A 377 39.81 21.14 -7.03
CA ARG A 377 40.76 21.62 -6.00
C ARG A 377 40.09 22.58 -5.02
N ASN A 378 39.24 23.49 -5.53
CA ASN A 378 38.53 24.48 -4.68
C ASN A 378 37.48 23.77 -3.80
N ALA A 379 36.76 22.77 -4.33
CA ALA A 379 35.81 21.98 -3.59
C ALA A 379 36.46 21.11 -2.52
N HIS A 380 37.57 20.43 -2.85
CA HIS A 380 38.35 19.68 -1.86
C HIS A 380 38.92 20.53 -0.75
N SER A 381 39.38 21.74 -1.08
CA SER A 381 39.85 22.72 -0.05
C SER A 381 38.72 23.08 0.91
N ALA A 382 37.50 23.35 0.40
CA ALA A 382 36.33 23.63 1.24
C ALA A 382 35.90 22.41 2.06
N TRP A 383 35.89 21.23 1.46
CA TRP A 383 35.47 19.97 2.11
C TRP A 383 36.40 19.57 3.25
N ASN A 384 37.72 19.70 3.06
CA ASN A 384 38.72 19.26 4.02
C ASN A 384 38.97 20.27 5.14
N THR A 385 38.40 21.48 5.06
CA THR A 385 38.55 22.54 6.05
C THR A 385 37.27 22.65 6.87
N ASN A 386 37.35 22.52 8.19
CA ASN A 386 36.23 22.75 9.07
C ASN A 386 35.70 24.19 8.90
N GLY A 387 34.46 24.34 8.42
CA GLY A 387 33.87 25.62 8.04
C GLY A 387 34.41 26.21 6.72
N GLY A 388 34.94 25.35 5.83
CA GLY A 388 35.39 25.74 4.51
C GLY A 388 34.30 26.37 3.65
N ASP A 389 34.67 27.32 2.82
CA ASP A 389 33.75 28.08 1.95
C ASP A 389 34.20 27.97 0.49
N PHE A 390 33.48 27.13 -0.26
CA PHE A 390 33.76 26.91 -1.67
C PHE A 390 33.60 28.18 -2.52
N ARG A 391 32.61 28.99 -2.23
CA ARG A 391 32.38 30.25 -2.93
C ARG A 391 33.53 31.23 -2.71
N ALA A 392 33.99 31.36 -1.48
CA ALA A 392 35.14 32.19 -1.17
C ALA A 392 36.43 31.68 -1.83
N ASN A 393 36.65 30.38 -1.87
CA ASN A 393 37.80 29.79 -2.55
C ASN A 393 37.80 30.15 -4.05
N LEU A 394 36.66 30.03 -4.73
CA LEU A 394 36.52 30.34 -6.16
C LEU A 394 36.70 31.82 -6.44
N GLN A 395 36.23 32.73 -5.55
CA GLN A 395 36.40 34.17 -5.70
C GLN A 395 37.87 34.58 -5.65
N ASN A 396 38.70 33.86 -4.88
CA ASN A 396 40.11 34.10 -4.73
C ASN A 396 40.99 33.36 -5.73
N ASP A 397 40.42 32.52 -6.60
CA ASP A 397 41.14 31.73 -7.59
C ASP A 397 41.34 32.55 -8.88
N PRO A 398 42.59 32.86 -9.29
CA PRO A 398 42.87 33.63 -10.52
C PRO A 398 42.37 32.97 -11.78
N GLU A 399 42.36 31.64 -11.86
CA GLU A 399 41.87 30.92 -13.03
C GLU A 399 40.35 31.05 -13.19
N VAL A 400 39.62 31.21 -12.08
CA VAL A 400 38.17 31.46 -12.08
C VAL A 400 37.91 32.93 -12.47
N SER A 401 38.56 33.89 -11.83
CA SER A 401 38.35 35.33 -12.06
C SER A 401 38.76 35.79 -13.47
N ASN A 402 39.66 35.09 -14.13
CA ASN A 402 39.98 35.28 -15.54
C ASN A 402 38.90 34.84 -16.52
N LYS A 403 37.95 34.04 -16.12
CA LYS A 403 36.92 33.46 -16.97
C LYS A 403 35.48 33.90 -16.61
N LEU A 404 35.23 34.13 -15.33
CA LEU A 404 33.94 34.57 -14.79
C LEU A 404 34.07 35.87 -14.03
N ASN A 405 33.22 36.84 -14.32
CA ASN A 405 33.11 38.03 -13.46
C ASN A 405 32.31 37.67 -12.18
N ALA A 406 32.25 38.65 -11.25
CA ALA A 406 31.61 38.45 -9.94
C ALA A 406 30.13 38.10 -10.04
N ASP A 407 29.40 38.68 -11.01
CA ASP A 407 27.96 38.43 -11.19
C ASP A 407 27.72 37.04 -11.77
N GLN A 408 28.51 36.63 -12.78
CA GLN A 408 28.44 35.27 -13.36
C GLN A 408 28.75 34.19 -12.32
N LEU A 409 29.77 34.44 -11.46
CA LEU A 409 30.08 33.51 -10.39
C LEU A 409 28.96 33.49 -9.33
N ALA A 410 28.36 34.61 -9.00
CA ALA A 410 27.26 34.71 -8.04
C ALA A 410 26.02 33.94 -8.54
N GLU A 411 25.70 34.00 -9.84
CA GLU A 411 24.60 33.29 -10.47
C GLU A 411 24.75 31.78 -10.34
N CYS A 412 25.97 31.24 -10.34
CA CYS A 412 26.21 29.81 -10.17
C CYS A 412 25.69 29.28 -8.82
N PHE A 413 25.53 30.15 -7.82
CA PHE A 413 25.04 29.78 -6.48
C PHE A 413 23.54 30.04 -6.27
N SER A 414 22.79 30.33 -7.35
CA SER A 414 21.34 30.43 -7.32
C SER A 414 20.68 29.04 -7.38
N THR A 415 19.64 28.85 -6.59
CA THR A 415 18.79 27.64 -6.64
C THR A 415 17.70 27.71 -7.70
N GLU A 416 17.51 28.87 -8.36
CA GLU A 416 16.42 29.09 -9.33
C GLU A 416 16.50 28.14 -10.52
N LEU A 417 17.70 27.89 -11.03
CA LEU A 417 17.91 26.96 -12.15
C LEU A 417 17.49 25.53 -11.84
N HIS A 418 17.62 25.10 -10.58
CA HIS A 418 17.20 23.77 -10.13
C HIS A 418 15.67 23.64 -10.01
N GLN A 419 14.96 24.76 -10.04
CA GLN A 419 13.50 24.80 -9.95
C GLN A 419 12.84 25.15 -11.30
N ALA A 420 13.55 25.78 -12.21
CA ALA A 420 13.02 26.38 -13.44
C ALA A 420 12.19 25.39 -14.31
N ASN A 421 12.58 24.12 -14.35
CA ASN A 421 11.92 23.10 -15.16
C ASN A 421 11.00 22.18 -14.38
N LEU A 422 10.80 22.40 -13.08
CA LEU A 422 9.92 21.53 -12.27
C LEU A 422 8.43 21.67 -12.63
N GLY A 423 8.04 22.74 -13.34
CA GLY A 423 6.68 22.89 -13.87
C GLY A 423 6.17 21.67 -14.60
N VAL A 424 7.03 21.04 -15.42
CA VAL A 424 6.67 19.81 -16.15
C VAL A 424 6.26 18.65 -15.22
N VAL A 425 6.79 18.58 -14.01
CA VAL A 425 6.45 17.54 -13.04
C VAL A 425 5.10 17.84 -12.38
N TRP A 426 4.87 19.11 -12.05
CA TRP A 426 3.61 19.58 -11.49
C TRP A 426 2.45 19.37 -12.47
N ASP A 427 2.63 19.73 -13.74
CA ASP A 427 1.63 19.54 -14.79
C ASP A 427 1.27 18.05 -14.96
N ARG A 428 2.26 17.15 -14.97
CA ARG A 428 2.05 15.69 -15.08
C ARG A 428 1.28 15.12 -13.89
N LEU A 429 1.39 15.74 -12.73
CA LEU A 429 0.72 15.32 -11.51
C LEU A 429 -0.59 16.08 -11.26
N GLY A 430 -0.91 17.10 -12.07
CA GLY A 430 -2.09 17.92 -11.87
C GLY A 430 -2.03 18.72 -10.57
N LEU A 431 -0.83 19.22 -10.19
CA LEU A 431 -0.59 20.00 -8.98
C LEU A 431 -0.35 21.47 -9.30
#